data_156798196e2b4af2ef71ff7c1afed839
#
_entry.id   156798196e2b4af2ef71ff7c1afed839
#
_cell.length_a   1.000
_cell.length_b   1.000
_cell.length_c   1.000
_cell.angle_alpha   90.00
_cell.angle_beta   90.00
_cell.angle_gamma   90.00
#
_symmetry.space_group_name_H-M   'P 1'
#
loop_
_entity.id
_entity.type
_entity.pdbx_description
1 polymer ?
#
loop_
_entity_poly.entity_id
_entity_poly.type
_entity_poly.pdbx_seq_one_letter_code
_entity_poly.pdbx_strand_id
1 'polypeptide(L)'
;MDINRVTPEKVANEHYELIIIGSGFGSIFFLNEAVKHLAGRALVIEWGDHYPWAKQVQEQQNSKIPHETTYENRGDKPWNMTIGLGGGLNCWFSQTPRLHPNDFKMKTLYGVSNDWPVDYDELEPYYCRAETIMSISGDPAMGKMLPRSMPFPLPPHRGMTIDDMMKAAMPDHHFIVPTGRASIPNSQRGMCCANATCYHCPVNAKFTAENGFSTLFGHPKVDVCLLSEVKSLEYRGDTITSAVFESGGKEFKVHGDLFVLGANAIQAPAIMLRSDIVYGETALNLHEQIGADYEIYLDGLAGMDGSTITTGLNYHFYDGDFRKERAGTVVSFENRWPHGLRTEQGKWHHLLPLCIITEDLPSLDNKITVDPTTGKAIVHHTGPSEYGKKGLDYVMSHLDELLAPLPVESIHFRRWRITESHVQGTLRMGVDGDGSVVDHRLMHHQKRNLLVVGTSTSPTCSPSNPSLTTAAMSIRAADLLYRQGASL
;
A
#
# COMPACT_ATOMS: atom_id res chain seq x y z
N MET A 1 17.90 -4.14 -13.71
CA MET A 1 18.23 -3.65 -12.35
C MET A 1 19.48 -4.35 -11.86
N ASP A 2 20.45 -3.58 -11.40
CA ASP A 2 21.67 -4.13 -10.79
C ASP A 2 21.39 -4.48 -9.32
N ILE A 3 21.90 -5.63 -8.86
CA ILE A 3 21.68 -6.12 -7.50
C ILE A 3 23.02 -6.64 -6.95
N ASN A 4 23.49 -6.08 -5.86
CA ASN A 4 24.63 -6.61 -5.11
C ASN A 4 24.18 -7.84 -4.32
N ARG A 5 23.93 -8.94 -5.01
CA ARG A 5 23.47 -10.19 -4.41
C ARG A 5 24.59 -10.83 -3.59
N VAL A 6 24.29 -11.17 -2.35
CA VAL A 6 25.17 -11.90 -1.44
C VAL A 6 24.50 -13.20 -1.02
N THR A 7 25.33 -14.21 -0.69
CA THR A 7 24.82 -15.50 -0.21
C THR A 7 24.60 -15.46 1.31
N PRO A 8 23.73 -16.32 1.86
CA PRO A 8 23.53 -16.46 3.30
C PRO A 8 24.84 -16.74 4.07
N GLU A 9 25.70 -17.55 3.52
CA GLU A 9 26.98 -17.88 4.15
C GLU A 9 27.93 -16.68 4.25
N LYS A 10 27.86 -15.75 3.27
CA LYS A 10 28.69 -14.54 3.27
C LYS A 10 28.27 -13.54 4.33
N VAL A 11 26.97 -13.47 4.62
CA VAL A 11 26.42 -12.52 5.62
C VAL A 11 26.31 -13.13 7.02
N ALA A 12 26.48 -14.44 7.14
CA ALA A 12 26.40 -15.14 8.42
C ALA A 12 27.46 -14.62 9.42
N ASN A 13 26.96 -14.16 10.58
CA ASN A 13 27.75 -13.55 11.66
C ASN A 13 28.45 -12.22 11.29
N GLU A 14 28.19 -11.66 10.09
CA GLU A 14 28.63 -10.31 9.74
C GLU A 14 27.87 -9.25 10.52
N HIS A 15 28.40 -8.03 10.53
CA HIS A 15 27.78 -6.87 11.17
C HIS A 15 27.47 -5.78 10.14
N TYR A 16 26.23 -5.28 10.17
CA TYR A 16 25.76 -4.21 9.30
C TYR A 16 25.27 -3.01 10.12
N GLU A 17 25.47 -1.79 9.63
CA GLU A 17 24.90 -0.59 10.23
C GLU A 17 23.38 -0.61 10.16
N LEU A 18 22.81 -1.15 9.06
CA LEU A 18 21.37 -1.22 8.83
C LEU A 18 20.98 -2.60 8.28
N ILE A 19 19.99 -3.22 8.91
CA ILE A 19 19.37 -4.45 8.41
C ILE A 19 17.92 -4.16 8.08
N ILE A 20 17.51 -4.41 6.84
CA ILE A 20 16.14 -4.26 6.34
C ILE A 20 15.55 -5.64 6.09
N ILE A 21 14.41 -5.92 6.73
CA ILE A 21 13.69 -7.17 6.68
C ILE A 21 12.45 -7.02 5.79
N GLY A 22 12.50 -7.66 4.63
CA GLY A 22 11.54 -7.48 3.55
C GLY A 22 11.84 -6.25 2.69
N SER A 23 11.53 -6.32 1.41
CA SER A 23 11.87 -5.32 0.40
C SER A 23 10.64 -4.66 -0.26
N GLY A 24 9.51 -4.59 0.48
CA GLY A 24 8.27 -3.97 0.01
C GLY A 24 8.29 -2.43 0.01
N PHE A 25 7.13 -1.81 -0.20
CA PHE A 25 6.95 -0.36 -0.28
C PHE A 25 7.67 0.41 0.83
N GLY A 26 7.36 0.11 2.09
CA GLY A 26 7.94 0.84 3.22
C GLY A 26 9.46 0.73 3.25
N SER A 27 9.98 -0.48 3.10
CA SER A 27 11.41 -0.78 3.14
C SER A 27 12.21 -0.07 2.05
N ILE A 28 11.72 -0.09 0.81
CA ILE A 28 12.44 0.50 -0.34
C ILE A 28 12.51 2.03 -0.21
N PHE A 29 11.41 2.69 0.14
CA PHE A 29 11.39 4.14 0.31
C PHE A 29 12.22 4.59 1.52
N PHE A 30 12.23 3.81 2.61
CA PHE A 30 13.13 4.02 3.73
C PHE A 30 14.60 3.89 3.30
N LEU A 31 14.97 2.78 2.66
CA LEU A 31 16.34 2.51 2.22
C LEU A 31 16.84 3.58 1.23
N ASN A 32 16.00 3.99 0.28
CA ASN A 32 16.35 5.02 -0.71
C ASN A 32 16.73 6.35 -0.06
N GLU A 33 16.17 6.66 1.09
CA GLU A 33 16.56 7.85 1.87
C GLU A 33 17.78 7.54 2.75
N ALA A 34 17.74 6.44 3.49
CA ALA A 34 18.78 6.05 4.45
C ALA A 34 20.16 5.89 3.81
N VAL A 35 20.23 5.31 2.60
CA VAL A 35 21.51 5.03 1.91
C VAL A 35 22.38 6.27 1.68
N LYS A 36 21.76 7.46 1.64
CA LYS A 36 22.45 8.74 1.48
C LYS A 36 23.26 9.13 2.73
N HIS A 37 22.92 8.55 3.88
CA HIS A 37 23.43 8.94 5.20
C HIS A 37 24.28 7.83 5.87
N LEU A 38 24.18 6.59 5.40
CA LEU A 38 24.95 5.47 5.96
C LEU A 38 26.46 5.76 5.93
N ALA A 39 27.12 5.52 7.05
CA ALA A 39 28.59 5.46 7.11
C ALA A 39 29.09 4.07 6.66
N GLY A 40 28.46 3.01 7.13
CA GLY A 40 28.72 1.61 6.83
C GLY A 40 27.83 1.06 5.71
N ARG A 41 27.38 -0.18 5.89
CA ARG A 41 26.61 -0.93 4.89
C ARG A 41 25.21 -1.30 5.40
N ALA A 42 24.27 -1.38 4.46
CA ALA A 42 22.95 -1.96 4.68
C ALA A 42 22.88 -3.39 4.11
N LEU A 43 22.13 -4.25 4.78
CA LEU A 43 21.70 -5.55 4.29
C LEU A 43 20.19 -5.57 4.12
N VAL A 44 19.71 -5.94 2.94
CA VAL A 44 18.30 -6.27 2.68
C VAL A 44 18.16 -7.77 2.72
N ILE A 45 17.31 -8.31 3.59
CA ILE A 45 16.96 -9.73 3.65
C ILE A 45 15.56 -9.89 3.09
N GLU A 46 15.41 -10.63 2.00
CA GLU A 46 14.13 -10.85 1.31
C GLU A 46 13.85 -12.36 1.19
N TRP A 47 12.63 -12.73 1.57
CA TRP A 47 12.17 -14.13 1.52
C TRP A 47 12.14 -14.67 0.10
N GLY A 48 11.64 -13.88 -0.85
CA GLY A 48 11.55 -14.28 -2.25
C GLY A 48 12.79 -13.96 -3.08
N ASP A 49 12.72 -14.27 -4.35
CA ASP A 49 13.75 -13.96 -5.33
C ASP A 49 13.45 -12.66 -6.09
N HIS A 50 14.37 -12.20 -6.89
CA HIS A 50 14.15 -11.19 -7.91
C HIS A 50 13.44 -11.79 -9.11
N TYR A 51 12.31 -11.18 -9.48
CA TYR A 51 11.52 -11.56 -10.65
C TYR A 51 11.51 -10.41 -11.66
N PRO A 52 12.43 -10.41 -12.66
CA PRO A 52 12.57 -9.30 -13.61
C PRO A 52 11.30 -9.00 -14.38
N TRP A 53 11.03 -7.74 -14.70
CA TRP A 53 9.85 -7.29 -15.44
C TRP A 53 9.58 -8.10 -16.71
N ALA A 54 10.61 -8.35 -17.53
CA ALA A 54 10.45 -9.14 -18.76
C ALA A 54 9.90 -10.55 -18.48
N LYS A 55 10.37 -11.18 -17.39
CA LYS A 55 9.88 -12.48 -16.92
C LYS A 55 8.45 -12.40 -16.40
N GLN A 56 8.13 -11.35 -15.61
CA GLN A 56 6.77 -11.14 -15.11
C GLN A 56 5.76 -11.06 -16.26
N VAL A 57 6.10 -10.31 -17.32
CA VAL A 57 5.26 -10.19 -18.51
C VAL A 57 5.16 -11.50 -19.28
N GLN A 58 6.28 -12.22 -19.47
CA GLN A 58 6.32 -13.46 -20.21
C GLN A 58 5.57 -14.60 -19.50
N GLU A 59 5.80 -14.75 -18.18
CA GLU A 59 5.26 -15.87 -17.39
C GLU A 59 3.94 -15.52 -16.71
N GLN A 60 3.49 -14.26 -16.81
CA GLN A 60 2.28 -13.73 -16.15
C GLN A 60 2.28 -14.02 -14.64
N GLN A 61 3.44 -13.84 -14.00
CA GLN A 61 3.68 -14.14 -12.60
C GLN A 61 4.61 -13.11 -11.96
N ASN A 62 4.32 -12.68 -10.72
CA ASN A 62 5.12 -11.68 -9.98
C ASN A 62 6.04 -12.31 -8.92
N SER A 63 5.80 -13.56 -8.55
CA SER A 63 6.56 -14.30 -7.53
C SER A 63 6.49 -15.80 -7.79
N LYS A 64 7.51 -16.53 -7.35
CA LYS A 64 7.51 -18.00 -7.34
C LYS A 64 6.97 -18.58 -6.04
N ILE A 65 6.76 -17.75 -5.01
CA ILE A 65 6.19 -18.16 -3.74
C ILE A 65 4.71 -17.75 -3.72
N PRO A 66 3.77 -18.69 -3.80
CA PRO A 66 2.35 -18.37 -3.65
C PRO A 66 2.11 -17.81 -2.25
N HIS A 67 1.58 -16.60 -2.16
CA HIS A 67 1.46 -15.91 -0.87
C HIS A 67 0.55 -16.63 0.10
N GLU A 68 -0.49 -17.31 -0.38
CA GLU A 68 -1.42 -18.13 0.40
C GLU A 68 -0.74 -19.30 1.12
N THR A 69 0.46 -19.71 0.69
CA THR A 69 1.24 -20.74 1.38
C THR A 69 2.01 -20.21 2.59
N THR A 70 2.15 -18.89 2.71
CA THR A 70 2.99 -18.23 3.72
C THR A 70 2.27 -17.97 5.04
N TYR A 71 0.95 -18.17 5.09
CA TYR A 71 0.12 -18.04 6.30
C TYR A 71 -1.00 -19.07 6.29
N GLU A 72 -1.65 -19.28 7.44
CA GLU A 72 -2.91 -20.00 7.57
C GLU A 72 -4.03 -18.97 7.71
N ASN A 73 -5.13 -19.15 6.96
CA ASN A 73 -6.28 -18.26 7.03
C ASN A 73 -7.42 -18.93 7.80
N ARG A 74 -7.87 -18.32 8.88
CA ARG A 74 -9.02 -18.76 9.69
C ARG A 74 -10.31 -18.03 9.34
N GLY A 75 -10.32 -17.28 8.24
CA GLY A 75 -11.50 -16.57 7.72
C GLY A 75 -11.69 -16.83 6.24
N ASP A 76 -12.76 -16.27 5.69
CA ASP A 76 -13.11 -16.43 4.26
C ASP A 76 -12.42 -15.37 3.37
N LYS A 77 -11.95 -14.27 3.95
CA LYS A 77 -11.32 -13.16 3.23
C LYS A 77 -9.89 -13.55 2.81
N PRO A 78 -9.53 -13.48 1.50
CA PRO A 78 -8.14 -13.66 1.07
C PRO A 78 -7.29 -12.43 1.41
N TRP A 79 -6.00 -12.65 1.67
CA TRP A 79 -5.02 -11.60 1.98
C TRP A 79 -3.91 -11.64 0.96
N ASN A 80 -3.93 -10.69 0.02
CA ASN A 80 -3.00 -10.67 -1.09
C ASN A 80 -1.71 -9.94 -0.74
N MET A 81 -0.58 -10.56 -1.09
CA MET A 81 0.75 -9.97 -0.99
C MET A 81 1.67 -10.59 -2.05
N THR A 82 2.81 -9.98 -2.30
CA THR A 82 3.82 -10.52 -3.20
C THR A 82 5.10 -10.76 -2.41
N ILE A 83 5.62 -11.99 -2.48
CA ILE A 83 6.85 -12.40 -1.80
C ILE A 83 8.00 -12.39 -2.81
N GLY A 84 8.88 -11.39 -2.73
CA GLY A 84 10.00 -11.20 -3.63
C GLY A 84 10.51 -9.77 -3.65
N LEU A 85 11.66 -9.55 -4.25
CA LEU A 85 12.32 -8.25 -4.28
C LEU A 85 11.40 -7.18 -4.88
N GLY A 86 11.05 -6.18 -4.07
CA GLY A 86 10.11 -5.14 -4.43
C GLY A 86 8.67 -5.35 -3.92
N GLY A 87 8.33 -6.58 -3.50
CA GLY A 87 7.01 -6.88 -2.95
C GLY A 87 5.87 -6.37 -3.82
N GLY A 88 4.86 -5.77 -3.18
CA GLY A 88 3.67 -5.20 -3.84
C GLY A 88 3.94 -4.12 -4.89
N LEU A 89 5.11 -3.45 -4.86
CA LEU A 89 5.53 -2.49 -5.90
C LEU A 89 5.55 -3.08 -7.31
N ASN A 90 5.72 -4.39 -7.44
CA ASN A 90 5.80 -5.04 -8.74
C ASN A 90 4.43 -5.37 -9.34
N CYS A 91 3.40 -5.58 -8.50
CA CYS A 91 2.09 -6.06 -8.94
C CYS A 91 0.92 -5.09 -8.77
N TRP A 92 1.10 -3.95 -8.11
CA TRP A 92 0.05 -2.97 -7.82
C TRP A 92 -0.53 -2.27 -9.07
N PHE A 93 -1.69 -1.64 -8.91
CA PHE A 93 -2.31 -0.85 -9.99
C PHE A 93 -1.80 0.59 -10.07
N SER A 94 -1.01 1.00 -9.10
CA SER A 94 -0.34 2.31 -9.07
C SER A 94 -1.31 3.51 -8.99
N GLN A 95 -2.44 3.35 -8.33
CA GLN A 95 -3.27 4.47 -7.90
C GLN A 95 -2.65 5.09 -6.65
N THR A 96 -2.51 6.40 -6.62
CA THR A 96 -1.74 7.13 -5.60
C THR A 96 -2.44 8.36 -5.05
N PRO A 97 -3.73 8.28 -4.67
CA PRO A 97 -4.36 9.37 -3.95
C PRO A 97 -3.68 9.54 -2.58
N ARG A 98 -3.58 10.78 -2.11
CA ARG A 98 -3.24 11.07 -0.71
C ARG A 98 -4.42 10.71 0.19
N LEU A 99 -4.17 10.44 1.46
CA LEU A 99 -5.22 10.47 2.46
C LEU A 99 -5.77 11.89 2.59
N HIS A 100 -7.06 12.03 2.86
CA HIS A 100 -7.68 13.32 3.15
C HIS A 100 -7.18 13.85 4.52
N PRO A 101 -7.01 15.18 4.71
CA PRO A 101 -6.56 15.73 6.00
C PRO A 101 -7.35 15.22 7.21
N ASN A 102 -8.65 15.00 7.06
CA ASN A 102 -9.52 14.50 8.12
C ASN A 102 -9.32 13.02 8.46
N ASP A 103 -8.71 12.21 7.56
CA ASP A 103 -8.38 10.80 7.83
C ASP A 103 -7.38 10.65 8.98
N PHE A 104 -6.56 11.68 9.23
CA PHE A 104 -5.59 11.70 10.32
C PHE A 104 -6.23 12.01 11.70
N LYS A 105 -7.50 12.44 11.73
CA LYS A 105 -8.18 12.96 12.93
C LYS A 105 -9.54 12.30 13.16
N MET A 106 -9.65 11.01 12.88
CA MET A 106 -10.91 10.25 12.95
C MET A 106 -11.57 10.30 14.32
N LYS A 107 -10.78 10.12 15.39
CA LYS A 107 -11.29 10.17 16.76
C LYS A 107 -11.70 11.59 17.17
N THR A 108 -10.85 12.57 16.87
CA THR A 108 -11.09 13.98 17.24
C THR A 108 -12.30 14.54 16.51
N LEU A 109 -12.45 14.29 15.20
CA LEU A 109 -13.49 14.90 14.36
C LEU A 109 -14.82 14.14 14.42
N TYR A 110 -14.76 12.80 14.44
CA TYR A 110 -15.93 11.95 14.27
C TYR A 110 -16.25 11.06 15.47
N GLY A 111 -15.33 10.99 16.44
CA GLY A 111 -15.51 10.13 17.63
C GLY A 111 -15.29 8.65 17.34
N VAL A 112 -14.73 8.28 16.19
CA VAL A 112 -14.50 6.88 15.77
C VAL A 112 -13.01 6.57 15.67
N SER A 113 -12.64 5.31 15.97
CA SER A 113 -11.28 4.78 15.81
C SER A 113 -10.20 5.57 16.56
N ASN A 114 -9.07 5.85 15.90
CA ASN A 114 -7.89 6.53 16.45
C ASN A 114 -7.49 7.71 15.58
N ASP A 115 -6.88 8.73 16.19
CA ASP A 115 -6.12 9.75 15.44
C ASP A 115 -4.74 9.19 15.09
N TRP A 116 -4.18 9.68 14.00
CA TRP A 116 -2.79 9.46 13.67
C TRP A 116 -1.90 10.38 14.52
N PRO A 117 -0.74 9.94 15.01
CA PRO A 117 0.18 10.81 15.75
C PRO A 117 1.00 11.74 14.81
N VAL A 118 0.59 11.85 13.56
CA VAL A 118 1.14 12.69 12.49
C VAL A 118 -0.04 13.33 11.78
N ASP A 119 0.01 14.61 11.47
CA ASP A 119 -1.03 15.26 10.70
C ASP A 119 -0.68 15.39 9.21
N TYR A 120 -1.67 15.85 8.43
CA TYR A 120 -1.52 16.00 6.98
C TYR A 120 -0.42 17.01 6.62
N ASP A 121 -0.36 18.16 7.31
CA ASP A 121 0.57 19.24 6.99
C ASP A 121 2.01 18.83 7.25
N GLU A 122 2.25 18.04 8.32
CA GLU A 122 3.56 17.45 8.59
C GLU A 122 3.97 16.42 7.52
N LEU A 123 3.01 15.64 7.00
CA LEU A 123 3.27 14.61 6.00
C LEU A 123 3.30 15.15 4.56
N GLU A 124 2.73 16.31 4.30
CA GLU A 124 2.56 16.88 2.96
C GLU A 124 3.89 17.01 2.17
N PRO A 125 4.99 17.54 2.75
CA PRO A 125 6.27 17.59 2.04
C PRO A 125 6.81 16.22 1.63
N TYR A 126 6.53 15.20 2.42
CA TYR A 126 6.94 13.82 2.13
C TYR A 126 6.05 13.17 1.09
N TYR A 127 4.77 13.52 1.03
CA TYR A 127 3.91 13.19 -0.11
C TYR A 127 4.50 13.74 -1.41
N CYS A 128 4.88 15.02 -1.46
CA CYS A 128 5.51 15.63 -2.63
C CYS A 128 6.82 14.92 -3.03
N ARG A 129 7.64 14.52 -2.06
CA ARG A 129 8.87 13.73 -2.32
C ARG A 129 8.56 12.35 -2.90
N ALA A 130 7.61 11.62 -2.32
CA ALA A 130 7.19 10.32 -2.80
C ALA A 130 6.59 10.41 -4.22
N GLU A 131 5.74 11.39 -4.48
CA GLU A 131 5.18 11.69 -5.81
C GLU A 131 6.28 11.99 -6.83
N THR A 132 7.31 12.72 -6.44
CA THR A 132 8.48 13.03 -7.30
C THR A 132 9.26 11.76 -7.64
N ILE A 133 9.58 10.92 -6.65
CA ILE A 133 10.28 9.64 -6.85
C ILE A 133 9.49 8.75 -7.80
N MET A 134 8.18 8.65 -7.59
CA MET A 134 7.30 7.84 -8.42
C MET A 134 6.90 8.48 -9.76
N SER A 135 7.27 9.75 -10.00
CA SER A 135 6.84 10.55 -11.15
C SER A 135 5.33 10.41 -11.37
N ILE A 136 4.54 10.83 -10.38
CA ILE A 136 3.09 10.70 -10.40
C ILE A 136 2.47 11.62 -11.45
N SER A 137 1.56 11.04 -12.25
CA SER A 137 0.65 11.80 -13.12
C SER A 137 -0.60 12.16 -12.34
N GLY A 138 -0.99 13.43 -12.29
CA GLY A 138 -2.14 13.82 -11.47
C GLY A 138 -2.85 15.10 -11.89
N ASP A 139 -4.10 15.27 -11.46
CA ASP A 139 -4.95 16.42 -11.72
C ASP A 139 -4.66 17.56 -10.74
N PRO A 140 -4.17 18.73 -11.20
CA PRO A 140 -3.93 19.87 -10.32
C PRO A 140 -5.17 20.34 -9.55
N ALA A 141 -6.38 20.10 -10.07
CA ALA A 141 -7.63 20.47 -9.41
C ALA A 141 -7.82 19.78 -8.06
N MET A 142 -7.21 18.59 -7.85
CA MET A 142 -7.21 17.89 -6.55
C MET A 142 -6.61 18.71 -5.42
N GLY A 143 -5.77 19.69 -5.70
CA GLY A 143 -5.16 20.55 -4.69
C GLY A 143 -6.15 21.35 -3.84
N LYS A 144 -7.40 21.50 -4.29
CA LYS A 144 -8.48 22.12 -3.51
C LYS A 144 -8.87 21.27 -2.30
N MET A 145 -8.93 19.95 -2.50
CA MET A 145 -9.37 18.98 -1.49
C MET A 145 -8.18 18.35 -0.75
N LEU A 146 -7.09 18.07 -1.48
CA LEU A 146 -5.85 17.50 -0.99
C LEU A 146 -4.73 18.53 -1.15
N PRO A 147 -4.56 19.48 -0.21
CA PRO A 147 -3.60 20.58 -0.30
C PRO A 147 -2.19 20.10 -0.64
N ARG A 148 -1.49 20.84 -1.49
CA ARG A 148 -0.17 20.46 -1.97
C ARG A 148 0.72 21.69 -2.20
N SER A 149 1.99 21.58 -1.77
CA SER A 149 2.99 22.64 -1.92
C SER A 149 3.73 22.59 -3.27
N MET A 150 3.69 21.42 -3.95
CA MET A 150 4.35 21.23 -5.26
C MET A 150 3.36 20.66 -6.28
N PRO A 151 3.50 21.01 -7.59
CA PRO A 151 2.70 20.40 -8.64
C PRO A 151 3.00 18.90 -8.78
N PHE A 152 2.08 18.16 -9.41
CA PHE A 152 2.37 16.80 -9.82
C PHE A 152 3.53 16.76 -10.81
N PRO A 153 4.43 15.76 -10.72
CA PRO A 153 5.58 15.62 -11.63
C PRO A 153 5.20 15.44 -13.11
N LEU A 154 4.09 14.77 -13.39
CA LEU A 154 3.58 14.55 -14.74
C LEU A 154 2.15 15.09 -14.87
N PRO A 155 1.73 15.51 -16.07
CA PRO A 155 0.36 15.94 -16.33
C PRO A 155 -0.64 14.79 -16.06
N PRO A 156 -1.92 15.10 -15.83
CA PRO A 156 -2.94 14.08 -15.66
C PRO A 156 -3.09 13.23 -16.92
N HIS A 157 -3.57 12.01 -16.75
CA HIS A 157 -4.09 11.24 -17.87
C HIS A 157 -5.29 11.93 -18.49
N ARG A 158 -5.56 11.66 -19.76
CA ARG A 158 -6.86 12.02 -20.33
C ARG A 158 -7.92 11.13 -19.69
N GLY A 159 -8.93 11.75 -19.08
CA GLY A 159 -10.13 11.09 -18.60
C GLY A 159 -10.98 10.51 -19.74
N MET A 160 -11.99 9.75 -19.37
CA MET A 160 -13.08 9.41 -20.30
C MET A 160 -13.97 10.63 -20.53
N THR A 161 -14.75 10.66 -21.62
CA THR A 161 -15.82 11.64 -21.80
C THR A 161 -16.76 11.67 -20.59
N ILE A 162 -16.98 10.53 -19.96
CA ILE A 162 -17.73 10.37 -18.71
C ILE A 162 -17.12 11.20 -17.57
N ASP A 163 -15.78 11.16 -17.41
CA ASP A 163 -15.08 11.95 -16.38
C ASP A 163 -15.25 13.46 -16.60
N ASP A 164 -15.23 13.91 -17.85
CA ASP A 164 -15.45 15.32 -18.19
C ASP A 164 -16.88 15.77 -17.81
N MET A 165 -17.88 14.94 -18.06
CA MET A 165 -19.27 15.19 -17.63
C MET A 165 -19.40 15.24 -16.10
N MET A 166 -18.83 14.26 -15.41
CA MET A 166 -18.83 14.21 -13.95
C MET A 166 -18.08 15.39 -13.34
N LYS A 167 -16.93 15.76 -13.89
CA LYS A 167 -16.14 16.92 -13.44
C LYS A 167 -16.86 18.24 -13.66
N ALA A 168 -17.59 18.39 -14.76
CA ALA A 168 -18.42 19.56 -15.01
C ALA A 168 -19.57 19.69 -14.01
N ALA A 169 -20.20 18.59 -13.61
CA ALA A 169 -21.30 18.55 -12.66
C ALA A 169 -20.81 18.61 -11.19
N MET A 170 -19.67 18.01 -10.88
CA MET A 170 -19.11 17.87 -9.53
C MET A 170 -17.64 18.32 -9.47
N PRO A 171 -17.32 19.59 -9.75
CA PRO A 171 -15.94 20.08 -9.93
C PRO A 171 -15.07 19.99 -8.67
N ASP A 172 -15.69 19.91 -7.49
CA ASP A 172 -15.01 19.79 -6.21
C ASP A 172 -14.95 18.36 -5.66
N HIS A 173 -15.53 17.38 -6.40
CA HIS A 173 -15.60 15.99 -5.96
C HIS A 173 -15.11 14.97 -6.99
N HIS A 174 -15.06 15.30 -8.28
CA HIS A 174 -14.62 14.38 -9.33
C HIS A 174 -13.29 14.84 -9.94
N PHE A 175 -12.27 13.98 -9.87
CA PHE A 175 -10.91 14.29 -10.32
C PHE A 175 -10.33 13.15 -11.14
N ILE A 176 -9.40 13.48 -12.04
CA ILE A 176 -8.60 12.46 -12.72
C ILE A 176 -7.64 11.84 -11.70
N VAL A 177 -7.62 10.51 -11.66
CA VAL A 177 -6.86 9.73 -10.66
C VAL A 177 -5.37 10.08 -10.67
N PRO A 178 -4.77 10.37 -9.52
CA PRO A 178 -3.32 10.45 -9.41
C PRO A 178 -2.73 9.04 -9.47
N THR A 179 -1.73 8.85 -10.33
CA THR A 179 -1.21 7.51 -10.58
C THR A 179 0.27 7.50 -10.98
N GLY A 180 1.00 6.48 -10.50
CA GLY A 180 2.36 6.18 -10.95
C GLY A 180 2.42 5.43 -12.29
N ARG A 181 1.34 5.41 -13.07
CA ARG A 181 1.37 5.06 -14.49
C ARG A 181 1.71 6.32 -15.28
N ALA A 182 2.76 6.31 -16.08
CA ALA A 182 3.23 7.50 -16.76
C ALA A 182 2.24 7.95 -17.85
N SER A 183 1.75 9.20 -17.76
CA SER A 183 0.86 9.80 -18.77
C SER A 183 1.62 10.22 -20.03
N ILE A 184 2.90 10.54 -19.87
CA ILE A 184 3.89 10.76 -20.94
C ILE A 184 5.14 9.93 -20.63
N PRO A 185 5.91 9.50 -21.66
CA PRO A 185 7.12 8.71 -21.41
C PRO A 185 8.19 9.57 -20.71
N ASN A 186 9.02 8.89 -19.93
CA ASN A 186 10.20 9.49 -19.31
C ASN A 186 11.43 8.56 -19.51
N SER A 187 12.59 8.92 -18.96
CA SER A 187 13.83 8.14 -19.14
C SER A 187 13.77 6.70 -18.58
N GLN A 188 12.83 6.40 -17.71
CA GLN A 188 12.73 5.10 -17.02
C GLN A 188 11.54 4.28 -17.49
N ARG A 189 10.49 4.90 -18.02
CA ARG A 189 9.18 4.28 -18.26
C ARG A 189 8.54 4.72 -19.56
N GLY A 190 7.88 3.77 -20.24
CA GLY A 190 7.00 4.07 -21.36
C GLY A 190 5.71 4.78 -20.94
N MET A 191 4.95 5.28 -21.90
CA MET A 191 3.60 5.81 -21.68
C MET A 191 2.60 4.68 -21.43
N CYS A 192 1.61 4.91 -20.56
CA CYS A 192 0.52 3.96 -20.32
C CYS A 192 -0.27 3.68 -21.60
N CYS A 193 -0.58 2.42 -21.84
CA CYS A 193 -1.33 1.96 -23.02
C CYS A 193 -2.80 1.58 -22.70
N ALA A 194 -3.26 1.79 -21.48
CA ALA A 194 -4.62 1.52 -21.02
C ALA A 194 -5.16 0.09 -21.27
N ASN A 195 -4.27 -0.93 -21.38
CA ASN A 195 -4.66 -2.29 -21.75
C ASN A 195 -5.19 -3.17 -20.61
N ALA A 196 -5.41 -2.61 -19.43
CA ALA A 196 -5.96 -3.26 -18.23
C ALA A 196 -5.10 -4.37 -17.58
N THR A 197 -3.91 -4.67 -18.07
CA THR A 197 -3.00 -5.70 -17.49
C THR A 197 -1.92 -5.09 -16.61
N CYS A 198 -2.31 -4.26 -15.61
CA CYS A 198 -1.35 -3.53 -14.76
C CYS A 198 -0.51 -4.42 -13.85
N TYR A 199 -0.98 -5.60 -13.46
CA TYR A 199 -0.16 -6.55 -12.71
C TYR A 199 1.15 -6.86 -13.43
N HIS A 200 1.08 -7.07 -14.75
CA HIS A 200 2.21 -7.39 -15.63
C HIS A 200 2.23 -6.36 -16.77
N CYS A 201 2.49 -5.08 -16.42
CA CYS A 201 2.41 -3.96 -17.38
C CYS A 201 3.29 -4.20 -18.61
N PRO A 202 2.72 -4.40 -19.81
CA PRO A 202 3.48 -4.85 -20.99
C PRO A 202 4.41 -3.78 -21.56
N VAL A 203 4.16 -2.50 -21.25
CA VAL A 203 4.95 -1.36 -21.74
C VAL A 203 5.81 -0.72 -20.64
N ASN A 204 5.91 -1.36 -19.46
CA ASN A 204 6.68 -0.85 -18.32
C ASN A 204 6.34 0.60 -17.91
N ALA A 205 5.09 1.02 -18.08
CA ALA A 205 4.65 2.39 -17.80
C ALA A 205 4.37 2.63 -16.32
N LYS A 206 4.08 1.55 -15.58
CA LYS A 206 3.78 1.60 -14.14
C LYS A 206 5.08 1.69 -13.35
N PHE A 207 5.11 2.52 -12.30
CA PHE A 207 6.21 2.56 -11.35
C PHE A 207 6.33 1.21 -10.62
N THR A 208 7.54 0.67 -10.57
CA THR A 208 7.90 -0.60 -9.93
C THR A 208 9.23 -0.47 -9.20
N ALA A 209 9.58 -1.46 -8.36
CA ALA A 209 10.91 -1.51 -7.75
C ALA A 209 12.02 -1.52 -8.81
N GLU A 210 11.81 -2.22 -9.93
CA GLU A 210 12.83 -2.38 -10.97
C GLU A 210 13.11 -1.10 -11.75
N ASN A 211 12.07 -0.35 -12.16
CA ASN A 211 12.29 0.88 -12.93
C ASN A 211 12.50 2.13 -12.08
N GLY A 212 11.93 2.18 -10.85
CA GLY A 212 12.04 3.33 -9.98
C GLY A 212 13.30 3.32 -9.10
N PHE A 213 13.84 2.13 -8.79
CA PHE A 213 14.97 1.94 -7.90
C PHE A 213 16.07 1.09 -8.53
N SER A 214 16.26 1.21 -9.84
CA SER A 214 17.18 0.39 -10.63
C SER A 214 18.63 0.40 -10.14
N THR A 215 19.07 1.46 -9.47
CA THR A 215 20.44 1.64 -8.93
C THR A 215 20.55 1.42 -7.44
N LEU A 216 19.42 1.36 -6.71
CA LEU A 216 19.43 1.27 -5.25
C LEU A 216 20.02 -0.04 -4.76
N PHE A 217 19.58 -1.15 -5.31
CA PHE A 217 20.05 -2.48 -4.92
C PHE A 217 21.45 -2.84 -5.45
N GLY A 218 21.96 -2.08 -6.43
CA GLY A 218 23.35 -2.12 -6.89
C GLY A 218 24.25 -1.07 -6.24
N HIS A 219 23.74 -0.29 -5.28
CA HIS A 219 24.53 0.71 -4.60
C HIS A 219 25.66 0.06 -3.77
N PRO A 220 26.91 0.59 -3.78
CA PRO A 220 28.06 -0.04 -3.11
C PRO A 220 27.89 -0.30 -1.62
N LYS A 221 26.99 0.45 -0.95
CA LYS A 221 26.68 0.28 0.48
C LYS A 221 25.51 -0.69 0.74
N VAL A 222 24.90 -1.29 -0.28
CA VAL A 222 23.71 -2.14 -0.12
C VAL A 222 24.03 -3.55 -0.59
N ASP A 223 23.90 -4.51 0.32
CA ASP A 223 23.88 -5.94 0.01
C ASP A 223 22.46 -6.47 0.02
N VAL A 224 22.17 -7.45 -0.83
CA VAL A 224 20.85 -8.06 -0.94
C VAL A 224 20.94 -9.58 -0.80
N CYS A 225 20.39 -10.12 0.27
CA CYS A 225 20.28 -11.55 0.55
C CYS A 225 18.86 -12.03 0.21
N LEU A 226 18.71 -12.69 -0.93
CA LEU A 226 17.43 -13.20 -1.44
C LEU A 226 17.22 -14.66 -1.02
N LEU A 227 15.99 -15.17 -1.17
CA LEU A 227 15.58 -16.53 -0.80
C LEU A 227 15.85 -16.81 0.69
N SER A 228 15.68 -15.80 1.53
CA SER A 228 16.05 -15.79 2.93
C SER A 228 14.90 -15.29 3.78
N GLU A 229 14.23 -16.21 4.47
CA GLU A 229 13.07 -15.91 5.34
C GLU A 229 13.54 -15.57 6.75
N VAL A 230 13.33 -14.33 7.21
CA VAL A 230 13.58 -13.97 8.60
C VAL A 230 12.53 -14.62 9.50
N LYS A 231 13.01 -15.43 10.43
CA LYS A 231 12.16 -16.16 11.40
C LYS A 231 11.96 -15.35 12.67
N SER A 232 13.02 -14.78 13.23
CA SER A 232 12.98 -14.07 14.49
C SER A 232 14.09 -13.02 14.63
N LEU A 233 13.97 -12.20 15.66
CA LEU A 233 14.96 -11.21 16.10
C LEU A 233 15.47 -11.60 17.49
N GLU A 234 16.76 -11.52 17.72
CA GLU A 234 17.33 -11.65 19.05
C GLU A 234 17.61 -10.28 19.65
N TYR A 235 17.50 -10.16 20.97
CA TYR A 235 17.69 -8.88 21.65
C TYR A 235 18.32 -9.05 23.04
N ARG A 236 18.87 -7.95 23.54
CA ARG A 236 19.33 -7.81 24.93
C ARG A 236 18.71 -6.54 25.52
N GLY A 237 17.83 -6.70 26.50
CA GLY A 237 17.10 -5.58 27.07
C GLY A 237 16.25 -4.86 26.02
N ASP A 238 16.55 -3.62 25.77
CA ASP A 238 15.86 -2.75 24.80
C ASP A 238 16.46 -2.74 23.39
N THR A 239 17.49 -3.53 23.13
CA THR A 239 18.28 -3.47 21.90
C THR A 239 18.24 -4.79 21.15
N ILE A 240 17.80 -4.75 19.88
CA ILE A 240 17.91 -5.88 18.95
C ILE A 240 19.37 -6.05 18.57
N THR A 241 19.87 -7.30 18.60
CA THR A 241 21.28 -7.62 18.34
C THR A 241 21.49 -8.38 17.05
N SER A 242 20.50 -9.14 16.59
CA SER A 242 20.61 -9.97 15.39
C SER A 242 19.25 -10.32 14.77
N ALA A 243 19.27 -10.61 13.47
CA ALA A 243 18.18 -11.27 12.77
C ALA A 243 18.56 -12.71 12.49
N VAL A 244 17.65 -13.65 12.79
CA VAL A 244 17.76 -15.08 12.48
C VAL A 244 16.89 -15.37 11.26
N PHE A 245 17.48 -15.98 10.24
CA PHE A 245 16.78 -16.27 8.99
C PHE A 245 17.11 -17.66 8.47
N GLU A 246 16.21 -18.21 7.68
CA GLU A 246 16.37 -19.51 7.03
C GLU A 246 16.55 -19.33 5.52
N SER A 247 17.49 -20.07 4.95
CA SER A 247 17.70 -20.16 3.51
C SER A 247 18.18 -21.57 3.13
N GLY A 248 17.52 -22.17 2.13
CA GLY A 248 17.86 -23.52 1.68
C GLY A 248 17.75 -24.59 2.79
N GLY A 249 16.85 -24.42 3.75
CA GLY A 249 16.66 -25.33 4.89
C GLY A 249 17.76 -25.25 5.96
N LYS A 250 18.58 -24.19 5.95
CA LYS A 250 19.61 -23.91 6.96
C LYS A 250 19.33 -22.59 7.64
N GLU A 251 19.57 -22.52 8.92
CA GLU A 251 19.48 -21.32 9.72
C GLU A 251 20.79 -20.52 9.71
N PHE A 252 20.66 -19.19 9.60
CA PHE A 252 21.73 -18.23 9.62
C PHE A 252 21.39 -17.07 10.55
N LYS A 253 22.43 -16.37 11.01
CA LYS A 253 22.30 -15.20 11.88
C LYS A 253 23.16 -14.07 11.34
N VAL A 254 22.64 -12.82 11.41
CA VAL A 254 23.37 -11.60 11.06
C VAL A 254 23.16 -10.54 12.13
N HIS A 255 24.21 -9.79 12.44
CA HIS A 255 24.21 -8.74 13.46
C HIS A 255 24.06 -7.34 12.85
N GLY A 256 23.47 -6.41 13.62
CA GLY A 256 23.32 -5.04 13.13
C GLY A 256 23.08 -4.02 14.24
N ASP A 257 23.27 -2.74 13.88
CA ASP A 257 23.05 -1.63 14.80
C ASP A 257 21.58 -1.16 14.75
N LEU A 258 20.98 -1.15 13.56
CA LEU A 258 19.60 -0.71 13.32
C LEU A 258 18.83 -1.75 12.50
N PHE A 259 17.60 -2.02 12.89
CA PHE A 259 16.70 -2.97 12.23
C PHE A 259 15.45 -2.28 11.74
N VAL A 260 15.08 -2.52 10.48
CA VAL A 260 13.85 -2.01 9.85
C VAL A 260 12.99 -3.19 9.41
N LEU A 261 11.85 -3.36 10.05
CA LEU A 261 10.91 -4.45 9.80
C LEU A 261 9.81 -3.98 8.84
N GLY A 262 9.88 -4.46 7.59
CA GLY A 262 8.93 -4.13 6.53
C GLY A 262 8.36 -5.36 5.82
N ALA A 263 8.06 -6.42 6.57
CA ALA A 263 7.64 -7.72 6.09
C ALA A 263 6.11 -7.87 5.98
N ASN A 264 5.41 -6.83 5.51
CA ASN A 264 3.95 -6.69 5.42
C ASN A 264 3.18 -6.83 6.75
N ALA A 265 1.85 -6.60 6.74
CA ALA A 265 1.04 -6.59 7.96
C ALA A 265 0.64 -7.99 8.48
N ILE A 266 1.12 -9.07 7.87
CA ILE A 266 0.94 -10.44 8.37
C ILE A 266 2.28 -11.00 8.89
N GLN A 267 3.35 -10.88 8.12
CA GLN A 267 4.63 -11.46 8.49
C GLN A 267 5.41 -10.62 9.51
N ALA A 268 5.30 -9.27 9.46
CA ALA A 268 5.98 -8.42 10.42
C ALA A 268 5.54 -8.71 11.87
N PRO A 269 4.23 -8.72 12.22
CA PRO A 269 3.81 -9.13 13.55
C PRO A 269 4.15 -10.59 13.87
N ALA A 270 4.12 -11.51 12.92
CA ALA A 270 4.50 -12.90 13.15
C ALA A 270 5.99 -13.04 13.53
N ILE A 271 6.89 -12.27 12.89
CA ILE A 271 8.31 -12.20 13.27
C ILE A 271 8.44 -11.70 14.71
N MET A 272 7.71 -10.64 15.10
CA MET A 272 7.74 -10.11 16.46
C MET A 272 7.23 -11.12 17.49
N LEU A 273 6.11 -11.81 17.19
CA LEU A 273 5.57 -12.87 18.06
C LEU A 273 6.55 -14.02 18.25
N ARG A 274 7.21 -14.50 17.19
CA ARG A 274 8.25 -15.54 17.27
C ARG A 274 9.49 -15.08 18.04
N SER A 275 9.68 -13.78 18.18
CA SER A 275 10.82 -13.17 18.89
C SER A 275 10.48 -12.80 20.33
N ASP A 276 9.27 -13.09 20.83
CA ASP A 276 8.77 -12.64 22.13
C ASP A 276 8.83 -11.10 22.31
N ILE A 277 8.74 -10.36 21.19
CA ILE A 277 8.65 -8.89 21.18
C ILE A 277 7.18 -8.52 21.13
N VAL A 278 6.56 -8.42 22.29
CA VAL A 278 5.13 -8.10 22.42
C VAL A 278 5.00 -6.85 23.27
N TYR A 279 4.37 -5.81 22.71
CA TYR A 279 4.05 -4.57 23.40
C TYR A 279 2.76 -3.97 22.84
N GLY A 280 1.92 -3.42 23.71
CA GLY A 280 0.64 -2.87 23.32
C GLY A 280 -0.22 -3.89 22.55
N GLU A 281 -0.80 -3.44 21.45
CA GLU A 281 -1.67 -4.23 20.59
C GLU A 281 -0.90 -4.95 19.46
N THR A 282 0.32 -5.42 19.74
CA THR A 282 1.12 -6.19 18.78
C THR A 282 0.29 -7.31 18.15
N ALA A 283 0.25 -7.34 16.82
CA ALA A 283 -0.45 -8.33 16.00
C ALA A 283 -1.99 -8.26 16.05
N LEU A 284 -2.58 -7.24 16.68
CA LEU A 284 -4.01 -6.97 16.70
C LEU A 284 -4.39 -5.93 15.65
N ASN A 285 -5.71 -5.65 15.49
CA ASN A 285 -6.23 -4.61 14.60
C ASN A 285 -6.00 -4.84 13.10
N LEU A 286 -5.90 -6.08 12.66
CA LEU A 286 -5.83 -6.38 11.23
C LEU A 286 -7.08 -5.86 10.53
N HIS A 287 -6.92 -4.98 9.55
CA HIS A 287 -8.04 -4.42 8.79
C HIS A 287 -7.67 -4.11 7.33
N GLU A 288 -8.68 -3.85 6.54
CA GLU A 288 -8.60 -3.48 5.13
C GLU A 288 -9.92 -2.84 4.71
N GLN A 289 -9.94 -2.07 3.61
CA GLN A 289 -11.19 -1.59 3.01
C GLN A 289 -12.12 -2.74 2.61
N ILE A 290 -13.39 -2.40 2.46
CA ILE A 290 -14.44 -3.22 1.85
C ILE A 290 -14.97 -2.54 0.60
N GLY A 291 -15.64 -3.27 -0.28
CA GLY A 291 -16.12 -2.64 -1.50
C GLY A 291 -17.05 -3.50 -2.34
N ALA A 292 -17.51 -2.90 -3.43
CA ALA A 292 -18.37 -3.51 -4.41
C ALA A 292 -18.01 -3.06 -5.84
N ASP A 293 -18.18 -3.94 -6.79
CA ASP A 293 -18.08 -3.63 -8.22
C ASP A 293 -19.49 -3.52 -8.83
N TYR A 294 -19.68 -2.50 -9.66
CA TYR A 294 -20.90 -2.24 -10.43
C TYR A 294 -20.61 -2.12 -11.92
N GLU A 295 -21.60 -2.42 -12.71
CA GLU A 295 -21.65 -2.19 -14.15
C GLU A 295 -22.81 -1.24 -14.45
N ILE A 296 -22.49 -0.07 -15.02
CA ILE A 296 -23.43 0.96 -15.38
C ILE A 296 -23.56 1.01 -16.90
N TYR A 297 -24.75 0.82 -17.43
CA TYR A 297 -25.04 1.01 -18.85
C TYR A 297 -25.45 2.43 -19.12
N LEU A 298 -24.87 2.99 -20.16
CA LEU A 298 -25.10 4.37 -20.58
C LEU A 298 -25.80 4.39 -21.93
N ASP A 299 -26.85 5.21 -22.06
CA ASP A 299 -27.57 5.39 -23.33
C ASP A 299 -26.78 6.31 -24.26
N GLY A 300 -26.34 5.76 -25.41
CA GLY A 300 -25.65 6.49 -26.46
C GLY A 300 -24.26 7.05 -26.12
N LEU A 301 -23.76 6.85 -24.90
CA LEU A 301 -22.45 7.33 -24.46
C LEU A 301 -21.46 6.17 -24.39
N ALA A 302 -20.35 6.28 -25.13
CA ALA A 302 -19.28 5.31 -25.06
C ALA A 302 -18.34 5.60 -23.88
N GLY A 303 -17.98 4.54 -23.14
CA GLY A 303 -16.86 4.54 -22.19
C GLY A 303 -15.55 4.13 -22.88
N MET A 304 -14.49 3.93 -22.10
CA MET A 304 -13.18 3.39 -22.55
C MET A 304 -12.40 4.28 -23.53
N ASP A 305 -12.63 5.58 -23.56
CA ASP A 305 -11.86 6.55 -24.34
C ASP A 305 -10.76 7.26 -23.52
N GLY A 306 -10.56 6.88 -22.28
CA GLY A 306 -9.50 7.39 -21.41
C GLY A 306 -8.12 6.83 -21.74
N SER A 307 -7.05 7.48 -21.24
CA SER A 307 -5.66 7.08 -21.51
C SER A 307 -5.02 6.19 -20.46
N THR A 308 -5.79 5.74 -19.46
CA THR A 308 -5.35 4.79 -18.43
C THR A 308 -6.53 3.93 -17.95
N ILE A 309 -6.29 2.93 -17.10
CA ILE A 309 -7.30 1.92 -16.73
C ILE A 309 -8.34 2.39 -15.72
N THR A 310 -7.96 3.24 -14.78
CA THR A 310 -8.85 3.97 -13.87
C THR A 310 -8.62 5.43 -14.18
N THR A 311 -9.64 6.16 -14.53
CA THR A 311 -9.49 7.54 -14.98
C THR A 311 -10.02 8.54 -13.97
N GLY A 312 -11.16 8.26 -13.35
CA GLY A 312 -11.80 9.14 -12.38
C GLY A 312 -11.83 8.58 -10.96
N LEU A 313 -11.72 9.48 -10.00
CA LEU A 313 -12.06 9.25 -8.59
C LEU A 313 -13.11 10.26 -8.18
N ASN A 314 -14.22 9.78 -7.61
CA ASN A 314 -15.26 10.62 -7.06
C ASN A 314 -15.27 10.55 -5.53
N TYR A 315 -15.23 11.72 -4.91
CA TYR A 315 -15.10 11.92 -3.46
C TYR A 315 -16.38 12.43 -2.82
N HIS A 316 -17.53 12.39 -3.51
CA HIS A 316 -18.81 12.91 -2.99
C HIS A 316 -19.21 12.27 -1.66
N PHE A 317 -18.92 10.99 -1.49
CA PHE A 317 -19.21 10.23 -0.27
C PHE A 317 -17.99 10.00 0.62
N TYR A 318 -16.91 10.78 0.43
CA TYR A 318 -15.65 10.51 1.12
C TYR A 318 -15.64 11.08 2.53
N ASP A 319 -15.98 12.34 2.69
CA ASP A 319 -15.82 13.07 3.94
C ASP A 319 -17.03 13.92 4.28
N GLY A 320 -17.31 14.08 5.58
CA GLY A 320 -18.39 14.87 6.13
C GLY A 320 -18.83 14.38 7.51
N ASP A 321 -19.78 15.09 8.11
CA ASP A 321 -20.32 14.77 9.45
C ASP A 321 -20.92 13.36 9.57
N PHE A 322 -21.30 12.77 8.44
CA PHE A 322 -21.83 11.40 8.39
C PHE A 322 -20.80 10.35 8.85
N ARG A 323 -19.50 10.68 8.84
CA ARG A 323 -18.44 9.77 9.32
C ARG A 323 -18.50 9.49 10.83
N LYS A 324 -19.36 10.19 11.55
CA LYS A 324 -19.72 9.85 12.94
C LYS A 324 -20.53 8.56 13.05
N GLU A 325 -21.23 8.17 11.98
CA GLU A 325 -22.19 7.06 12.00
C GLU A 325 -21.91 5.96 10.96
N ARG A 326 -21.29 6.31 9.84
CA ARG A 326 -20.99 5.44 8.71
C ARG A 326 -19.70 5.83 7.99
N ALA A 327 -19.09 4.85 7.35
CA ALA A 327 -17.79 4.98 6.70
C ALA A 327 -17.80 5.92 5.49
N GLY A 328 -16.66 6.59 5.27
CA GLY A 328 -16.35 7.30 4.04
C GLY A 328 -16.06 6.33 2.90
N THR A 329 -16.29 6.81 1.66
CA THR A 329 -16.19 5.99 0.45
C THR A 329 -15.66 6.81 -0.72
N VAL A 330 -14.75 6.21 -1.50
CA VAL A 330 -14.35 6.72 -2.82
C VAL A 330 -14.93 5.84 -3.92
N VAL A 331 -15.40 6.44 -5.01
CA VAL A 331 -15.90 5.72 -6.18
C VAL A 331 -14.94 5.89 -7.34
N SER A 332 -14.36 4.79 -7.81
CA SER A 332 -13.44 4.75 -8.96
C SER A 332 -14.19 4.51 -10.25
N PHE A 333 -13.90 5.31 -11.27
CA PHE A 333 -14.43 5.20 -12.62
C PHE A 333 -13.41 4.46 -13.50
N GLU A 334 -13.79 3.28 -13.98
CA GLU A 334 -12.88 2.35 -14.62
C GLU A 334 -12.95 2.42 -16.15
N ASN A 335 -11.82 2.70 -16.78
CA ASN A 335 -11.64 2.66 -18.23
C ASN A 335 -11.08 1.29 -18.65
N ARG A 336 -11.74 0.23 -18.24
CA ARG A 336 -11.35 -1.15 -18.53
C ARG A 336 -12.55 -2.08 -18.53
N TRP A 337 -12.33 -3.27 -19.05
CA TRP A 337 -13.29 -4.37 -19.04
C TRP A 337 -12.84 -5.45 -18.01
N PRO A 338 -13.25 -5.37 -16.75
CA PRO A 338 -12.70 -6.26 -15.72
C PRO A 338 -13.31 -7.68 -15.72
N HIS A 339 -14.41 -7.90 -16.44
CA HIS A 339 -15.25 -9.09 -16.28
C HIS A 339 -15.40 -9.94 -17.54
N GLY A 340 -14.54 -9.75 -18.55
CA GLY A 340 -14.57 -10.49 -19.79
C GLY A 340 -15.60 -9.96 -20.79
N LEU A 341 -15.92 -10.78 -21.81
CA LEU A 341 -16.86 -10.40 -22.86
C LEU A 341 -18.29 -10.37 -22.33
N ARG A 342 -19.06 -9.41 -22.80
CA ARG A 342 -20.47 -9.26 -22.49
C ARG A 342 -21.32 -10.18 -23.34
N THR A 343 -22.41 -10.64 -22.75
CA THR A 343 -23.42 -11.42 -23.48
C THR A 343 -24.27 -10.58 -24.42
N GLU A 344 -24.42 -9.27 -24.12
CA GLU A 344 -25.18 -8.34 -24.97
C GLU A 344 -24.32 -7.76 -26.07
N GLN A 345 -24.66 -8.05 -27.30
CA GLN A 345 -23.99 -7.54 -28.48
C GLN A 345 -24.17 -6.01 -28.59
N GLY A 346 -23.06 -5.30 -28.90
CA GLY A 346 -23.07 -3.87 -29.16
C GLY A 346 -23.08 -2.96 -27.92
N LYS A 347 -23.39 -3.47 -26.73
CA LYS A 347 -23.45 -2.63 -25.51
C LYS A 347 -22.14 -2.56 -24.70
N TRP A 348 -21.15 -3.34 -25.02
CA TRP A 348 -19.90 -3.39 -24.25
C TRP A 348 -19.14 -2.05 -24.20
N HIS A 349 -19.24 -1.22 -25.23
CA HIS A 349 -18.61 0.10 -25.28
C HIS A 349 -19.41 1.20 -24.57
N HIS A 350 -20.67 0.93 -24.23
CA HIS A 350 -21.53 1.79 -23.42
C HIS A 350 -21.49 1.45 -21.92
N LEU A 351 -20.55 0.62 -21.51
CA LEU A 351 -20.39 0.21 -20.14
C LEU A 351 -19.42 1.11 -19.40
N LEU A 352 -19.81 1.56 -18.23
CA LEU A 352 -18.95 2.15 -17.22
C LEU A 352 -18.85 1.19 -16.02
N PRO A 353 -17.73 0.51 -15.82
CA PRO A 353 -17.48 -0.20 -14.56
C PRO A 353 -17.13 0.80 -13.45
N LEU A 354 -17.70 0.57 -12.27
CA LEU A 354 -17.37 1.31 -11.05
C LEU A 354 -16.80 0.37 -9.99
N CYS A 355 -15.78 0.85 -9.27
CA CYS A 355 -15.33 0.25 -8.02
C CYS A 355 -15.68 1.18 -6.87
N ILE A 356 -16.49 0.70 -5.93
CA ILE A 356 -16.82 1.39 -4.68
C ILE A 356 -15.85 0.89 -3.63
N ILE A 357 -15.10 1.77 -2.99
CA ILE A 357 -14.08 1.43 -1.98
C ILE A 357 -14.40 2.22 -0.72
N THR A 358 -14.71 1.51 0.35
CA THR A 358 -15.16 2.07 1.63
C THR A 358 -14.15 1.72 2.72
N GLU A 359 -13.82 2.68 3.57
CA GLU A 359 -12.98 2.43 4.75
C GLU A 359 -13.63 1.45 5.72
N ASP A 360 -12.83 0.79 6.54
CA ASP A 360 -13.33 -0.05 7.63
C ASP A 360 -12.56 0.23 8.92
N LEU A 361 -13.13 -0.15 10.05
CA LEU A 361 -12.52 0.10 11.36
C LEU A 361 -11.64 -1.08 11.80
N PRO A 362 -10.50 -0.80 12.46
CA PRO A 362 -9.73 -1.83 13.14
C PRO A 362 -10.54 -2.50 14.25
N SER A 363 -10.23 -3.76 14.54
CA SER A 363 -10.83 -4.54 15.64
C SER A 363 -9.77 -5.38 16.31
N LEU A 364 -9.81 -5.46 17.66
CA LEU A 364 -8.92 -6.31 18.45
C LEU A 364 -9.13 -7.81 18.19
N ASP A 365 -10.31 -8.20 17.70
CA ASP A 365 -10.62 -9.58 17.34
C ASP A 365 -9.93 -10.02 16.02
N ASN A 366 -9.63 -9.04 15.16
CA ASN A 366 -8.91 -9.27 13.92
C ASN A 366 -7.40 -9.22 14.21
N LYS A 367 -6.73 -10.38 14.11
CA LYS A 367 -5.36 -10.51 14.61
C LYS A 367 -4.54 -11.55 13.88
N ILE A 368 -3.24 -11.47 14.12
CA ILE A 368 -2.27 -12.48 13.71
C ILE A 368 -1.84 -13.25 14.97
N THR A 369 -1.79 -14.57 14.86
CA THR A 369 -1.13 -15.45 15.82
C THR A 369 -0.08 -16.29 15.09
N VAL A 370 0.70 -17.06 15.80
CA VAL A 370 1.66 -18.00 15.22
C VAL A 370 1.37 -19.42 15.70
N ASP A 371 1.48 -20.37 14.80
CA ASP A 371 1.40 -21.79 15.15
C ASP A 371 2.61 -22.14 16.04
N PRO A 372 2.41 -22.69 17.24
CA PRO A 372 3.49 -22.95 18.19
C PRO A 372 4.49 -24.04 17.72
N THR A 373 4.08 -24.88 16.78
CA THR A 373 4.92 -25.98 16.27
C THR A 373 5.71 -25.59 15.05
N THR A 374 5.06 -24.89 14.09
CA THR A 374 5.67 -24.56 12.80
C THR A 374 6.14 -23.09 12.73
N GLY A 375 5.69 -22.24 13.66
CA GLY A 375 5.94 -20.81 13.61
C GLY A 375 5.19 -20.08 12.48
N LYS A 376 4.31 -20.76 11.73
CA LYS A 376 3.56 -20.17 10.63
C LYS A 376 2.56 -19.13 11.13
N ALA A 377 2.45 -18.00 10.44
CA ALA A 377 1.46 -16.98 10.75
C ALA A 377 0.03 -17.52 10.55
N ILE A 378 -0.88 -17.24 11.47
CA ILE A 378 -2.31 -17.57 11.40
C ILE A 378 -3.10 -16.26 11.42
N VAL A 379 -3.92 -16.05 10.42
CA VAL A 379 -4.77 -14.87 10.30
C VAL A 379 -6.16 -15.18 10.84
N HIS A 380 -6.64 -14.35 11.77
CA HIS A 380 -8.00 -14.36 12.30
C HIS A 380 -8.71 -13.08 11.87
N HIS A 381 -9.86 -13.21 11.23
CA HIS A 381 -10.66 -12.08 10.78
C HIS A 381 -12.15 -12.40 10.90
N THR A 382 -12.89 -11.55 11.61
CA THR A 382 -14.31 -11.75 11.96
C THR A 382 -15.29 -11.12 10.95
N GLY A 383 -14.77 -10.52 9.88
CA GLY A 383 -15.55 -9.79 8.90
C GLY A 383 -15.49 -8.27 9.10
N PRO A 384 -16.12 -7.51 8.19
CA PRO A 384 -16.15 -6.06 8.24
C PRO A 384 -17.01 -5.51 9.39
N SER A 385 -16.65 -4.32 9.86
CA SER A 385 -17.41 -3.61 10.90
C SER A 385 -18.79 -3.18 10.42
N GLU A 386 -19.71 -2.96 11.35
CA GLU A 386 -21.03 -2.38 11.03
C GLU A 386 -20.90 -0.94 10.50
N TYR A 387 -19.89 -0.20 10.93
CA TYR A 387 -19.58 1.13 10.41
C TYR A 387 -19.23 1.10 8.92
N GLY A 388 -18.33 0.19 8.54
CA GLY A 388 -17.95 -0.02 7.13
C GLY A 388 -19.14 -0.45 6.28
N LYS A 389 -19.92 -1.44 6.75
CA LYS A 389 -21.13 -1.93 6.06
C LYS A 389 -22.13 -0.81 5.81
N LYS A 390 -22.47 -0.01 6.83
CA LYS A 390 -23.38 1.12 6.70
C LYS A 390 -22.92 2.15 5.64
N GLY A 391 -21.62 2.43 5.58
CA GLY A 391 -21.05 3.32 4.56
C GLY A 391 -21.22 2.76 3.15
N LEU A 392 -20.85 1.49 2.96
CA LEU A 392 -20.96 0.81 1.68
C LEU A 392 -22.42 0.69 1.21
N ASP A 393 -23.33 0.24 2.08
CA ASP A 393 -24.77 0.11 1.79
C ASP A 393 -25.39 1.45 1.42
N TYR A 394 -24.98 2.54 2.11
CA TYR A 394 -25.45 3.88 1.79
C TYR A 394 -25.09 4.28 0.36
N VAL A 395 -23.81 4.14 -0.02
CA VAL A 395 -23.36 4.49 -1.38
C VAL A 395 -24.03 3.63 -2.44
N MET A 396 -24.14 2.32 -2.19
CA MET A 396 -24.83 1.39 -3.09
C MET A 396 -26.29 1.78 -3.36
N SER A 397 -26.98 2.32 -2.35
CA SER A 397 -28.38 2.76 -2.48
C SER A 397 -28.55 4.18 -3.04
N HIS A 398 -27.47 4.94 -3.21
CA HIS A 398 -27.47 6.32 -3.73
C HIS A 398 -26.62 6.50 -5.01
N LEU A 399 -26.38 5.40 -5.74
CA LEU A 399 -25.63 5.46 -6.99
C LEU A 399 -26.36 6.25 -8.09
N ASP A 400 -27.68 6.22 -8.10
CA ASP A 400 -28.51 7.00 -9.01
C ASP A 400 -28.33 8.51 -8.81
N GLU A 401 -28.21 8.97 -7.57
CA GLU A 401 -27.90 10.38 -7.25
C GLU A 401 -26.52 10.77 -7.74
N LEU A 402 -25.50 9.93 -7.46
CA LEU A 402 -24.12 10.14 -7.90
C LEU A 402 -24.03 10.23 -9.42
N LEU A 403 -24.74 9.36 -10.12
CA LEU A 403 -24.68 9.19 -11.57
C LEU A 403 -25.70 10.03 -12.34
N ALA A 404 -26.49 10.87 -11.65
CA ALA A 404 -27.49 11.75 -12.28
C ALA A 404 -26.96 12.63 -13.43
N PRO A 405 -25.66 13.05 -13.46
CA PRO A 405 -25.12 13.78 -14.62
C PRO A 405 -24.96 12.95 -15.90
N LEU A 406 -25.07 11.63 -15.82
CA LEU A 406 -24.83 10.71 -16.94
C LEU A 406 -26.14 10.16 -17.50
N PRO A 407 -26.20 9.82 -18.80
CA PRO A 407 -27.36 9.16 -19.40
C PRO A 407 -27.43 7.68 -19.00
N VAL A 408 -27.76 7.40 -17.75
CA VAL A 408 -27.80 6.03 -17.20
C VAL A 408 -29.01 5.29 -17.76
N GLU A 409 -28.81 4.17 -18.43
CA GLU A 409 -29.85 3.23 -18.85
C GLU A 409 -30.20 2.25 -17.73
N SER A 410 -29.16 1.69 -17.07
CA SER A 410 -29.36 0.75 -15.95
C SER A 410 -28.10 0.62 -15.08
N ILE A 411 -28.32 0.22 -13.82
CA ILE A 411 -27.29 0.03 -12.79
C ILE A 411 -27.34 -1.44 -12.34
N HIS A 412 -26.22 -2.13 -12.42
CA HIS A 412 -26.14 -3.55 -12.07
C HIS A 412 -25.06 -3.79 -11.02
N PHE A 413 -25.43 -4.36 -9.87
CA PHE A 413 -24.49 -4.92 -8.92
C PHE A 413 -23.76 -6.11 -9.58
N ARG A 414 -22.46 -6.12 -9.51
CA ARG A 414 -21.64 -7.18 -10.10
C ARG A 414 -21.18 -8.20 -9.06
N ARG A 415 -20.53 -7.70 -8.01
CA ARG A 415 -19.99 -8.54 -6.93
C ARG A 415 -19.52 -7.71 -5.74
N TRP A 416 -19.42 -8.35 -4.60
CA TRP A 416 -18.61 -7.85 -3.50
C TRP A 416 -17.12 -7.97 -3.84
N ARG A 417 -16.36 -6.98 -3.47
CA ARG A 417 -14.90 -7.03 -3.56
C ARG A 417 -14.38 -7.79 -2.34
N ILE A 418 -13.71 -8.91 -2.60
CA ILE A 418 -13.22 -9.80 -1.54
C ILE A 418 -11.96 -9.28 -0.87
N THR A 419 -11.18 -8.41 -1.54
CA THR A 419 -9.98 -7.76 -1.02
C THR A 419 -9.60 -6.57 -1.89
N GLU A 420 -9.03 -5.54 -1.29
CA GLU A 420 -8.37 -4.41 -1.96
C GLU A 420 -6.85 -4.59 -2.01
N SER A 421 -6.32 -5.65 -1.39
CA SER A 421 -4.88 -5.90 -1.22
C SER A 421 -4.16 -4.82 -0.39
N HIS A 422 -4.87 -4.25 0.58
CA HIS A 422 -4.43 -3.15 1.43
C HIS A 422 -4.35 -3.54 2.91
N VAL A 423 -3.73 -4.67 3.21
CA VAL A 423 -3.60 -5.25 4.56
C VAL A 423 -2.89 -4.28 5.50
N GLN A 424 -3.50 -3.91 6.64
CA GLN A 424 -3.06 -2.82 7.52
C GLN A 424 -3.20 -3.13 9.02
N GLY A 425 -2.57 -2.31 9.87
CA GLY A 425 -2.92 -2.02 11.26
C GLY A 425 -2.27 -2.87 12.34
N THR A 426 -1.65 -3.99 12.02
CA THR A 426 -1.21 -5.00 13.01
C THR A 426 -0.06 -4.58 13.93
N LEU A 427 0.60 -3.45 13.68
CA LEU A 427 1.67 -2.86 14.47
C LEU A 427 1.48 -1.34 14.52
N ARG A 428 0.25 -0.88 14.80
CA ARG A 428 -0.16 0.51 14.65
C ARG A 428 0.73 1.50 15.37
N MET A 429 0.93 2.67 14.76
CA MET A 429 1.59 3.80 15.41
C MET A 429 0.63 4.55 16.35
N GLY A 430 1.18 5.22 17.33
CA GLY A 430 0.43 6.03 18.28
C GLY A 430 1.32 6.63 19.36
N VAL A 431 0.69 7.03 20.46
CA VAL A 431 1.36 7.55 21.64
C VAL A 431 1.62 6.39 22.60
N ASP A 432 2.79 6.38 23.24
CA ASP A 432 3.13 5.35 24.21
C ASP A 432 2.06 5.24 25.31
N GLY A 433 1.66 4.00 25.62
CA GLY A 433 0.61 3.70 26.59
C GLY A 433 -0.83 3.71 26.05
N ASP A 434 -1.06 4.03 24.76
CA ASP A 434 -2.40 4.00 24.13
C ASP A 434 -2.72 2.65 23.45
N GLY A 435 -1.88 1.64 23.65
CA GLY A 435 -1.95 0.34 22.98
C GLY A 435 -1.14 0.28 21.69
N SER A 436 -0.60 1.38 21.18
CA SER A 436 0.25 1.40 19.98
C SER A 436 1.56 0.63 20.16
N VAL A 437 2.15 0.22 19.06
CA VAL A 437 3.39 -0.59 19.01
C VAL A 437 4.60 0.27 18.68
N VAL A 438 4.42 1.26 17.83
CA VAL A 438 5.48 2.19 17.41
C VAL A 438 5.05 3.65 17.61
N ASP A 439 6.01 4.53 17.75
CA ASP A 439 5.81 5.97 17.86
C ASP A 439 5.57 6.64 16.50
N HIS A 440 5.39 7.96 16.49
CA HIS A 440 5.21 8.78 15.29
C HIS A 440 6.41 8.76 14.34
N ARG A 441 7.59 8.31 14.78
CA ARG A 441 8.80 8.11 13.95
C ARG A 441 8.90 6.69 13.43
N LEU A 442 7.91 5.85 13.71
CA LEU A 442 7.87 4.42 13.43
C LEU A 442 8.87 3.58 14.24
N MET A 443 9.43 4.14 15.32
CA MET A 443 10.29 3.45 16.25
C MET A 443 9.45 2.65 17.26
N HIS A 444 9.82 1.39 17.50
CA HIS A 444 9.15 0.55 18.51
C HIS A 444 9.31 1.14 19.92
N HIS A 445 8.22 1.24 20.69
CA HIS A 445 8.24 1.90 22.01
C HIS A 445 9.25 1.30 23.00
N GLN A 446 9.52 0.00 22.92
CA GLN A 446 10.43 -0.68 23.86
C GLN A 446 11.76 -1.14 23.23
N LYS A 447 11.90 -1.15 21.91
CA LYS A 447 13.14 -1.58 21.24
C LYS A 447 13.70 -0.39 20.46
N ARG A 448 14.68 0.29 21.07
CA ARG A 448 15.21 1.59 20.62
C ARG A 448 15.89 1.59 19.25
N ASN A 449 16.20 0.40 18.69
CA ASN A 449 16.82 0.24 17.38
C ASN A 449 15.97 -0.64 16.45
N LEU A 450 14.66 -0.73 16.68
CA LEU A 450 13.71 -1.42 15.79
C LEU A 450 12.70 -0.42 15.23
N LEU A 451 12.79 -0.13 13.94
CA LEU A 451 11.74 0.57 13.21
C LEU A 451 10.81 -0.44 12.53
N VAL A 452 9.53 -0.08 12.43
CA VAL A 452 8.56 -0.83 11.64
C VAL A 452 8.07 0.08 10.52
N VAL A 453 8.13 -0.39 9.27
CA VAL A 453 7.67 0.36 8.10
C VAL A 453 6.62 -0.41 7.31
N GLY A 454 5.77 0.29 6.60
CA GLY A 454 4.71 -0.35 5.83
C GLY A 454 3.32 -0.11 6.44
N THR A 455 2.30 -0.66 5.79
CA THR A 455 0.90 -0.51 6.18
C THR A 455 0.54 -1.15 7.54
N SER A 456 1.39 -2.03 8.07
CA SER A 456 1.22 -2.57 9.43
C SER A 456 1.14 -1.48 10.51
N THR A 457 1.76 -0.31 10.26
CA THR A 457 1.80 0.80 11.21
C THR A 457 0.62 1.76 11.13
N SER A 458 -0.29 1.60 10.17
CA SER A 458 -1.46 2.47 10.00
C SER A 458 -2.43 2.34 11.17
N PRO A 459 -2.79 3.44 11.87
CA PRO A 459 -3.78 3.42 12.95
C PRO A 459 -5.20 3.17 12.46
N THR A 460 -5.51 3.65 11.26
CA THR A 460 -6.84 3.56 10.63
C THR A 460 -6.71 3.27 9.14
N CYS A 461 -7.76 2.70 8.58
CA CYS A 461 -7.98 2.61 7.14
C CYS A 461 -8.60 3.92 6.62
N SER A 462 -8.41 4.22 5.37
CA SER A 462 -9.04 5.32 4.62
C SER A 462 -9.64 4.75 3.34
N PRO A 463 -10.64 5.39 2.72
CA PRO A 463 -11.10 4.99 1.38
C PRO A 463 -10.00 5.09 0.31
N SER A 464 -9.00 5.96 0.52
CA SER A 464 -7.84 6.13 -0.36
C SER A 464 -6.86 4.95 -0.27
N ASN A 465 -6.18 4.65 -1.38
CA ASN A 465 -5.13 3.64 -1.42
C ASN A 465 -3.95 4.02 -0.50
N PRO A 466 -3.44 3.13 0.36
CA PRO A 466 -2.43 3.47 1.37
C PRO A 466 -0.99 3.59 0.84
N SER A 467 -0.73 3.19 -0.41
CA SER A 467 0.64 3.03 -0.94
C SER A 467 1.45 4.31 -0.91
N LEU A 468 0.87 5.45 -1.34
CA LEU A 468 1.57 6.74 -1.33
C LEU A 468 1.86 7.20 0.11
N THR A 469 0.91 7.03 1.02
CA THR A 469 1.07 7.36 2.45
C THR A 469 2.17 6.50 3.08
N THR A 470 2.21 5.22 2.77
CA THR A 470 3.29 4.31 3.21
C THR A 470 4.66 4.79 2.74
N ALA A 471 4.78 5.22 1.48
CA ALA A 471 6.02 5.77 0.94
C ALA A 471 6.42 7.07 1.67
N ALA A 472 5.48 8.00 1.84
CA ALA A 472 5.72 9.27 2.52
C ALA A 472 6.15 9.07 3.99
N MET A 473 5.46 8.21 4.74
CA MET A 473 5.80 7.85 6.12
C MET A 473 7.19 7.23 6.23
N SER A 474 7.57 6.36 5.29
CA SER A 474 8.88 5.71 5.28
C SER A 474 10.02 6.69 4.96
N ILE A 475 9.82 7.60 4.02
CA ILE A 475 10.78 8.70 3.74
C ILE A 475 10.92 9.59 4.98
N ARG A 476 9.79 9.95 5.62
CA ARG A 476 9.78 10.77 6.83
C ARG A 476 10.53 10.08 7.98
N ALA A 477 10.30 8.79 8.21
CA ALA A 477 10.99 8.05 9.26
C ALA A 477 12.51 8.04 9.08
N ALA A 478 13.00 7.80 7.86
CA ALA A 478 14.42 7.87 7.54
C ALA A 478 14.97 9.29 7.71
N ASP A 479 14.25 10.31 7.25
CA ASP A 479 14.66 11.71 7.37
C ASP A 479 14.79 12.15 8.84
N LEU A 480 13.81 11.82 9.68
CA LEU A 480 13.84 12.11 11.12
C LEU A 480 14.99 11.38 11.83
N LEU A 481 15.27 10.12 11.46
CA LEU A 481 16.33 9.34 12.05
C LEU A 481 17.71 9.96 11.77
N TYR A 482 17.99 10.30 10.52
CA TYR A 482 19.34 10.70 10.10
C TYR A 482 19.61 12.21 10.15
N ARG A 483 18.60 13.08 9.93
CA ARG A 483 18.80 14.54 9.96
C ARG A 483 18.72 15.15 11.35
N GLN A 484 17.89 14.60 12.23
CA GLN A 484 17.69 15.16 13.57
C GLN A 484 18.69 14.62 14.60
N GLY A 485 19.63 13.76 14.18
CA GLY A 485 20.68 13.26 15.05
C GLY A 485 20.11 12.58 16.30
N ALA A 486 19.05 11.81 16.14
CA ALA A 486 18.57 10.97 17.23
C ALA A 486 19.71 10.03 17.60
N SER A 487 20.41 10.33 18.69
CA SER A 487 21.36 9.39 19.30
C SER A 487 20.59 8.11 19.61
N LEU A 488 20.97 7.05 18.91
CA LEU A 488 20.50 5.69 19.15
C LEU A 488 20.84 5.24 20.56
#